data_ddbfb82375e8c798505469fd934b8488
#
_entry.id   ddbfb82375e8c798505469fd934b8488
#
_cell.length_a   1.000
_cell.length_b   1.000
_cell.length_c   1.000
_cell.angle_alpha   90.00
_cell.angle_beta   90.00
_cell.angle_gamma   90.00
#
_symmetry.space_group_name_H-M   'P 1'
#
loop_
_entity.id
_entity.type
_entity.pdbx_description
1 polymer ?
#
loop_
_entity_poly.entity_id
_entity_poly.type
_entity_poly.pdbx_seq_one_letter_code
_entity_poly.pdbx_strand_id
1 'polypeptide(L)'
;MVKVPEEVKAVFTDHRTIALGTCTQDGVPNTVFIGSWWWRDDETILVVDNFFNKTRRNLEENPVASLVVWDRVKRASYQLKCSATIHTEGKDYEEAFKIERSRTDFHYPCKAIVLLCVDEVYQAMYGEGAGDRIV
;
A
#
# COMPACT_ATOMS: atom_id res chain seq x y z
N MET A 1 -10.46 -8.78 -6.72
CA MET A 1 -10.20 -7.37 -6.34
C MET A 1 -11.48 -6.58 -6.31
N VAL A 2 -11.52 -5.51 -5.55
CA VAL A 2 -12.72 -4.70 -5.38
C VAL A 2 -12.42 -3.24 -5.71
N LYS A 3 -13.45 -2.54 -6.17
CA LYS A 3 -13.37 -1.10 -6.40
C LYS A 3 -13.43 -0.39 -5.05
N VAL A 4 -12.40 0.38 -4.73
CA VAL A 4 -12.30 1.10 -3.46
C VAL A 4 -13.19 2.34 -3.51
N PRO A 5 -14.06 2.55 -2.50
CA PRO A 5 -14.90 3.74 -2.46
C PRO A 5 -14.10 5.04 -2.48
N GLU A 6 -14.63 6.07 -3.13
CA GLU A 6 -13.92 7.34 -3.29
C GLU A 6 -13.57 8.00 -1.94
N GLU A 7 -14.45 7.92 -0.95
CA GLU A 7 -14.18 8.46 0.39
C GLU A 7 -13.00 7.76 1.06
N VAL A 8 -12.82 6.47 0.82
CA VAL A 8 -11.67 5.70 1.34
C VAL A 8 -10.39 6.12 0.63
N LYS A 9 -10.43 6.19 -0.70
CA LYS A 9 -9.28 6.64 -1.51
C LYS A 9 -8.83 8.03 -1.10
N ALA A 10 -9.77 8.94 -0.84
CA ALA A 10 -9.48 10.31 -0.45
C ALA A 10 -8.71 10.38 0.87
N VAL A 11 -9.10 9.57 1.86
CA VAL A 11 -8.40 9.53 3.14
C VAL A 11 -6.96 9.05 2.98
N PHE A 12 -6.74 7.99 2.19
CA PHE A 12 -5.38 7.53 1.88
C PHE A 12 -4.57 8.60 1.15
N THR A 13 -5.17 9.26 0.17
CA THR A 13 -4.50 10.28 -0.64
C THR A 13 -4.05 11.48 0.19
N ASP A 14 -4.77 11.83 1.23
CA ASP A 14 -4.42 12.93 2.12
C ASP A 14 -3.19 12.64 2.99
N HIS A 15 -2.75 11.38 3.04
CA HIS A 15 -1.63 10.97 3.88
C HIS A 15 -0.54 10.33 3.03
N ARG A 16 0.62 11.00 2.95
CA ARG A 16 1.76 10.47 2.21
C ARG A 16 2.37 9.25 2.89
N THR A 17 2.43 9.26 4.21
CA THR A 17 3.01 8.16 5.00
C THR A 17 1.90 7.29 5.56
N ILE A 18 1.87 6.04 5.14
CA ILE A 18 0.90 5.04 5.59
C ILE A 18 1.61 3.77 6.02
N ALA A 19 0.94 2.93 6.79
CA ALA A 19 1.52 1.69 7.31
C ALA A 19 1.22 0.52 6.38
N LEU A 20 2.26 -0.24 6.07
CA LEU A 20 2.20 -1.46 5.26
C LEU A 20 2.57 -2.65 6.12
N GLY A 21 1.67 -3.60 6.23
CA GLY A 21 1.86 -4.86 6.94
C GLY A 21 2.07 -6.01 5.99
N THR A 22 3.03 -6.87 6.29
CA THR A 22 3.31 -8.11 5.58
C THR A 22 3.59 -9.20 6.60
N CYS A 23 3.69 -10.44 6.19
CA CYS A 23 4.08 -11.51 7.09
C CYS A 23 4.81 -12.63 6.35
N THR A 24 5.56 -13.42 7.10
CA THR A 24 6.17 -14.64 6.57
C THR A 24 5.07 -15.69 6.35
N GLN A 25 5.40 -16.78 5.66
CA GLN A 25 4.46 -17.88 5.45
C GLN A 25 4.03 -18.55 6.75
N ASP A 26 4.92 -18.57 7.74
CA ASP A 26 4.62 -19.14 9.07
C ASP A 26 4.06 -18.10 10.04
N GLY A 27 3.69 -16.92 9.56
CA GLY A 27 2.88 -15.98 10.32
C GLY A 27 3.63 -14.96 11.16
N VAL A 28 4.93 -14.73 10.92
CA VAL A 28 5.67 -13.67 11.63
C VAL A 28 5.32 -12.32 10.99
N PRO A 29 4.69 -11.42 11.74
CA PRO A 29 4.25 -10.14 11.17
C PRO A 29 5.40 -9.14 11.03
N ASN A 30 5.24 -8.23 10.08
CA ASN A 30 6.18 -7.14 9.84
C ASN A 30 5.40 -5.91 9.41
N THR A 31 5.74 -4.75 9.96
CA THR A 31 5.06 -3.50 9.63
C THR A 31 6.09 -2.41 9.41
N VAL A 32 5.92 -1.65 8.33
CA VAL A 32 6.77 -0.50 7.99
C VAL A 32 5.90 0.65 7.53
N PHE A 33 6.42 1.86 7.61
CA PHE A 33 5.80 3.01 6.95
C PHE A 33 6.31 3.11 5.53
N ILE A 34 5.42 3.47 4.60
CA ILE A 34 5.77 3.73 3.21
C ILE A 34 5.34 5.14 2.81
N GLY A 35 6.09 5.76 1.90
CA GLY A 35 5.81 7.10 1.42
C GLY A 35 5.84 7.21 -0.11
N SER A 36 6.42 6.23 -0.82
CA SER A 36 6.45 6.21 -2.28
C SER A 36 5.39 5.27 -2.79
N TRP A 37 4.21 5.81 -2.98
CA TRP A 37 3.06 5.05 -3.45
C TRP A 37 2.03 5.98 -4.07
N TRP A 38 1.14 5.41 -4.93
CA TRP A 38 0.00 6.14 -5.49
C TRP A 38 -1.07 5.16 -5.97
N TRP A 39 -2.28 5.67 -6.15
CA TRP A 39 -3.36 4.91 -6.77
C TRP A 39 -3.05 4.75 -8.25
N ARG A 40 -2.93 3.52 -8.71
CA ARG A 40 -2.80 3.21 -10.12
C ARG A 40 -4.16 3.29 -10.82
N ASP A 41 -5.18 2.78 -10.14
CA ASP A 41 -6.58 2.81 -10.55
C ASP A 41 -7.49 2.65 -9.32
N ASP A 42 -8.79 2.40 -9.54
CA ASP A 42 -9.76 2.29 -8.45
C ASP A 42 -9.61 1.00 -7.61
N GLU A 43 -8.81 0.05 -8.06
CA GLU A 43 -8.67 -1.26 -7.43
C GLU A 43 -7.24 -1.57 -7.01
N THR A 44 -6.27 -0.74 -7.40
CA THR A 44 -4.85 -1.08 -7.28
C THR A 44 -4.03 0.10 -6.79
N ILE A 45 -3.18 -0.16 -5.80
CA ILE A 45 -2.17 0.77 -5.33
C ILE A 45 -0.81 0.30 -5.85
N LEU A 46 -0.04 1.22 -6.41
CA LEU A 46 1.35 0.98 -6.78
C LEU A 46 2.24 1.48 -5.65
N VAL A 47 3.08 0.61 -5.13
CA VAL A 47 4.06 0.92 -4.07
C VAL A 47 5.46 0.73 -4.65
N VAL A 48 6.35 1.69 -4.41
CA VAL A 48 7.73 1.59 -4.89
C VAL A 48 8.60 0.95 -3.81
N ASP A 49 9.31 -0.11 -4.17
CA ASP A 49 10.34 -0.70 -3.33
C ASP A 49 11.65 0.07 -3.53
N ASN A 50 11.93 1.00 -2.61
CA ASN A 50 13.20 1.71 -2.59
C ASN A 50 14.20 1.05 -1.62
N PHE A 51 13.75 0.73 -0.41
CA PHE A 51 14.62 0.24 0.66
C PHE A 51 14.02 -0.94 1.42
N PHE A 52 13.13 -1.70 0.80
CA PHE A 52 12.55 -2.88 1.44
C PHE A 52 13.63 -3.93 1.70
N ASN A 53 13.51 -4.60 2.82
CA ASN A 53 14.36 -5.73 3.19
C ASN A 53 13.45 -6.91 3.59
N LYS A 54 13.05 -6.98 4.85
CA LYS A 54 12.09 -8.01 5.31
C LYS A 54 10.77 -7.91 4.56
N THR A 55 10.31 -6.70 4.29
CA THR A 55 9.07 -6.45 3.52
C THR A 55 9.14 -7.10 2.15
N ARG A 56 10.23 -6.90 1.41
CA ARG A 56 10.42 -7.51 0.08
C ARG A 56 10.43 -9.02 0.15
N ARG A 57 11.19 -9.57 1.10
CA ARG A 57 11.28 -11.02 1.30
C ARG A 57 9.93 -11.62 1.62
N ASN A 58 9.16 -10.97 2.51
CA ASN A 58 7.82 -11.43 2.87
C ASN A 58 6.91 -11.46 1.65
N LEU A 59 6.91 -10.40 0.84
CA LEU A 59 6.06 -10.31 -0.34
C LEU A 59 6.43 -11.35 -1.41
N GLU A 60 7.71 -11.69 -1.52
CA GLU A 60 8.16 -12.74 -2.43
C GLU A 60 7.68 -14.13 -2.00
N GLU A 61 7.70 -14.41 -0.70
CA GLU A 61 7.32 -15.70 -0.14
C GLU A 61 5.82 -15.82 0.10
N ASN A 62 5.17 -14.73 0.49
CA ASN A 62 3.76 -14.68 0.86
C ASN A 62 3.15 -13.38 0.31
N PRO A 63 2.56 -13.42 -0.90
CA PRO A 63 2.16 -12.21 -1.62
C PRO A 63 0.84 -11.61 -1.12
N VAL A 64 0.77 -11.33 0.17
CA VAL A 64 -0.36 -10.66 0.80
C VAL A 64 0.13 -9.48 1.62
N ALA A 65 -0.69 -8.44 1.71
CA ALA A 65 -0.34 -7.25 2.46
C ALA A 65 -1.58 -6.59 3.04
N SER A 66 -1.38 -5.77 4.05
CA SER A 66 -2.41 -4.88 4.54
C SER A 66 -1.88 -3.45 4.58
N LEU A 67 -2.77 -2.50 4.35
CA LEU A 67 -2.49 -1.08 4.48
C LEU A 67 -3.48 -0.49 5.48
N VAL A 68 -3.02 0.47 6.27
CA VAL A 68 -3.90 1.20 7.16
C VAL A 68 -3.54 2.67 7.13
N VAL A 69 -4.56 3.52 7.21
CA VAL A 69 -4.45 4.97 7.27
C VAL A 69 -5.24 5.48 8.47
N TRP A 70 -4.75 6.55 9.05
CA TRP A 70 -5.40 7.26 10.14
C TRP A 70 -5.48 8.74 9.81
N ASP A 71 -6.68 9.31 9.82
CA ASP A 71 -6.89 10.74 9.66
C ASP A 71 -7.58 11.28 10.91
N ARG A 72 -6.82 12.01 11.70
CA ARG A 72 -7.31 12.56 12.97
C ARG A 72 -8.36 13.64 12.76
N VAL A 73 -8.19 14.46 11.75
CA VAL A 73 -9.08 15.62 11.48
C VAL A 73 -10.44 15.14 10.98
N LYS A 74 -10.43 14.25 10.00
CA LYS A 74 -11.67 13.67 9.44
C LYS A 74 -12.25 12.60 10.35
N ARG A 75 -11.50 12.12 11.36
CA ARG A 75 -11.88 11.02 12.24
C ARG A 75 -12.24 9.79 11.43
N ALA A 76 -11.35 9.44 10.51
CA ALA A 76 -11.51 8.32 9.60
C ALA A 76 -10.28 7.44 9.63
N SER A 77 -10.48 6.14 9.58
CA SER A 77 -9.41 5.15 9.49
C SER A 77 -9.94 3.95 8.70
N TYR A 78 -9.16 3.51 7.73
CA TYR A 78 -9.54 2.37 6.89
C TYR A 78 -8.37 1.41 6.76
N GLN A 79 -8.69 0.14 6.63
CA GLN A 79 -7.72 -0.92 6.38
C GLN A 79 -8.05 -1.58 5.05
N LEU A 80 -7.02 -1.81 4.26
CA LEU A 80 -7.12 -2.55 3.01
C LEU A 80 -6.41 -3.89 3.15
N LYS A 81 -7.04 -4.96 2.68
CA LYS A 81 -6.38 -6.26 2.50
C LYS A 81 -6.10 -6.44 1.03
N CYS A 82 -4.87 -6.81 0.70
CA CYS A 82 -4.39 -6.79 -0.67
C CYS A 82 -3.65 -8.08 -1.04
N SER A 83 -3.72 -8.40 -2.32
CA SER A 83 -2.84 -9.38 -2.96
C SER A 83 -1.74 -8.61 -3.70
N ALA A 84 -0.51 -9.12 -3.65
CA ALA A 84 0.66 -8.40 -4.15
C ALA A 84 1.29 -9.10 -5.36
N THR A 85 1.76 -8.30 -6.32
CA THR A 85 2.66 -8.76 -7.39
C THR A 85 3.85 -7.83 -7.47
N ILE A 86 5.04 -8.37 -7.71
CA ILE A 86 6.30 -7.62 -7.75
C ILE A 86 6.77 -7.55 -9.20
N HIS A 87 7.14 -6.35 -9.65
CA HIS A 87 7.60 -6.12 -11.02
C HIS A 87 8.91 -5.34 -11.03
N THR A 88 9.86 -5.80 -11.83
CA THR A 88 11.16 -5.13 -12.03
C THR A 88 11.33 -4.65 -13.47
N GLU A 89 10.30 -4.79 -14.29
CA GLU A 89 10.27 -4.36 -15.68
C GLU A 89 8.83 -4.07 -16.10
N GLY A 90 8.65 -3.51 -17.28
CA GLY A 90 7.35 -3.20 -17.85
C GLY A 90 6.99 -1.73 -17.69
N LYS A 91 5.85 -1.36 -18.27
CA LYS A 91 5.41 0.03 -18.37
C LYS A 91 5.23 0.70 -17.00
N ASP A 92 4.56 0.02 -16.08
CA ASP A 92 4.31 0.58 -14.74
C ASP A 92 5.61 0.80 -13.98
N TYR A 93 6.54 -0.16 -14.08
CA TYR A 93 7.86 -0.04 -13.47
C TYR A 93 8.65 1.13 -14.07
N GLU A 94 8.68 1.25 -15.40
CA GLU A 94 9.42 2.30 -16.09
C GLU A 94 8.90 3.69 -15.73
N GLU A 95 7.59 3.84 -15.64
CA GLU A 95 6.96 5.09 -15.23
C GLU A 95 7.31 5.44 -13.78
N ALA A 96 7.24 4.48 -12.87
CA ALA A 96 7.62 4.66 -11.48
C ALA A 96 9.10 5.02 -11.35
N PHE A 97 9.97 4.38 -12.12
CA PHE A 97 11.40 4.67 -12.14
C PHE A 97 11.65 6.14 -12.52
N LYS A 98 10.98 6.64 -13.54
CA LYS A 98 11.10 8.04 -13.97
C LYS A 98 10.64 9.01 -12.89
N ILE A 99 9.52 8.72 -12.24
CA ILE A 99 8.98 9.55 -11.17
C ILE A 99 9.97 9.63 -10.00
N GLU A 100 10.49 8.49 -9.55
CA GLU A 100 11.41 8.43 -8.41
C GLU A 100 12.75 9.11 -8.74
N ARG A 101 13.25 8.95 -9.96
CA ARG A 101 14.51 9.57 -10.40
C ARG A 101 14.39 11.07 -10.64
N SER A 102 13.19 11.59 -10.86
CA SER A 102 12.96 13.02 -11.02
C SER A 102 12.90 13.78 -9.70
N ARG A 103 12.88 13.11 -8.58
CA ARG A 103 12.85 13.75 -7.26
C ARG A 103 14.17 14.47 -7.01
N THR A 104 14.07 15.69 -6.49
CA THR A 104 15.23 16.56 -6.28
C THR A 104 15.81 16.48 -4.87
N ASP A 105 14.99 15.99 -3.92
CA ASP A 105 15.36 15.91 -2.51
C ASP A 105 16.20 14.67 -2.18
N PHE A 106 16.03 13.59 -2.93
CA PHE A 106 16.71 12.33 -2.71
C PHE A 106 16.64 11.46 -3.96
N HIS A 107 17.71 10.69 -4.22
CA HIS A 107 17.74 9.75 -5.33
C HIS A 107 17.28 8.37 -4.86
N TYR A 108 16.00 8.08 -5.09
CA TYR A 108 15.42 6.80 -4.73
C TYR A 108 15.79 5.75 -5.78
N PRO A 109 16.22 4.56 -5.35
CA PRO A 109 16.72 3.54 -6.29
C PRO A 109 15.63 2.89 -7.17
N CYS A 110 14.39 2.86 -6.72
CA CYS A 110 13.30 2.16 -7.41
C CYS A 110 13.72 0.76 -7.85
N LYS A 111 14.01 -0.10 -6.88
CA LYS A 111 14.47 -1.47 -7.15
C LYS A 111 13.40 -2.32 -7.79
N ALA A 112 12.14 -2.06 -7.46
CA ALA A 112 10.97 -2.77 -7.94
C ALA A 112 9.73 -1.94 -7.67
N ILE A 113 8.62 -2.32 -8.28
CA ILE A 113 7.30 -1.86 -7.86
C ILE A 113 6.51 -3.06 -7.34
N VAL A 114 5.60 -2.79 -6.43
CA VAL A 114 4.65 -3.76 -5.92
C VAL A 114 3.26 -3.25 -6.27
N LEU A 115 2.51 -4.03 -7.01
CA LEU A 115 1.10 -3.74 -7.28
C LEU A 115 0.27 -4.45 -6.21
N LEU A 116 -0.45 -3.67 -5.43
CA LEU A 116 -1.34 -4.17 -4.39
C LEU A 116 -2.78 -4.08 -4.90
N CYS A 117 -3.32 -5.22 -5.30
CA CYS A 117 -4.72 -5.33 -5.70
C CYS A 117 -5.57 -5.43 -4.45
N VAL A 118 -6.50 -4.50 -4.27
CA VAL A 118 -7.34 -4.45 -3.07
C VAL A 118 -8.41 -5.53 -3.15
N ASP A 119 -8.42 -6.43 -2.16
CA ASP A 119 -9.39 -7.52 -2.09
C ASP A 119 -10.52 -7.20 -1.13
N GLU A 120 -10.23 -6.49 -0.04
CA GLU A 120 -11.21 -6.15 0.99
C GLU A 120 -10.90 -4.79 1.60
N VAL A 121 -11.95 -4.05 1.96
CA VAL A 121 -11.87 -2.73 2.61
C VAL A 121 -12.63 -2.81 3.93
N TYR A 122 -11.98 -2.35 5.00
CA TYR A 122 -12.56 -2.39 6.36
C TYR A 122 -12.58 -1.00 6.98
N GLN A 123 -13.63 -0.75 7.76
CA GLN A 123 -13.68 0.36 8.70
C GLN A 123 -12.71 0.06 9.85
N ALA A 124 -11.78 0.97 10.13
CA ALA A 124 -10.79 0.79 11.19
C ALA A 124 -10.88 1.85 12.29
N MET A 125 -11.80 2.82 12.13
CA MET A 125 -12.02 3.83 13.16
C MET A 125 -12.70 3.21 14.37
N TYR A 126 -12.27 3.61 15.57
CA TYR A 126 -12.88 3.12 16.79
C TYR A 126 -14.34 3.54 16.90
N GLY A 127 -15.12 2.77 17.63
CA GLY A 127 -16.54 3.03 17.86
C GLY A 127 -17.42 2.06 17.10
N GLU A 128 -18.65 2.48 16.84
CA GLU A 128 -19.63 1.67 16.12
C GLU A 128 -19.15 1.35 14.71
N GLY A 129 -19.25 0.08 14.33
CA GLY A 129 -18.81 -0.37 13.00
C GLY A 129 -17.31 -0.65 12.90
N ALA A 130 -16.54 -0.49 13.97
CA ALA A 130 -15.10 -0.77 13.94
C ALA A 130 -14.85 -2.25 13.58
N GLY A 131 -14.03 -2.43 12.54
CA GLY A 131 -13.71 -3.77 12.05
C GLY A 131 -14.70 -4.31 11.01
N ASP A 132 -15.77 -3.58 10.70
CA ASP A 132 -16.75 -4.03 9.71
C ASP A 132 -16.19 -3.90 8.29
N ARG A 133 -16.50 -4.89 7.47
CA ARG A 133 -16.15 -4.87 6.05
C ARG A 133 -17.05 -3.89 5.30
N ILE A 134 -16.46 -3.06 4.48
CA ILE A 134 -17.15 -2.09 3.63
C ILE A 134 -17.40 -2.68 2.23
N VAL A 135 -16.35 -3.28 1.67
CA VAL A 135 -16.42 -3.89 0.34
C VAL A 135 -15.68 -5.22 0.32
#